data_ec22b7b26b7556368c2a812fc160cc57
#
_entry.id   ec22b7b26b7556368c2a812fc160cc57
#
_cell.length_a   1.000
_cell.length_b   1.000
_cell.length_c   1.000
_cell.angle_alpha   90.00
_cell.angle_beta   90.00
_cell.angle_gamma   90.00
#
_symmetry.space_group_name_H-M   'P 1'
#
loop_
_entity.id
_entity.type
_entity.pdbx_description
1 polymer ?
#
loop_
_entity_poly.entity_id
_entity_poly.type
_entity_poly.pdbx_seq_one_letter_code
_entity_poly.pdbx_strand_id
1 'polypeptide(L)'
;MVSMYYDGTKLLSLKDINGLEPDLYLCTTNRTAGKTTYFSRLLVNRFVKRKEKFGLIYRFKYELDDIPNKFFKDINSLFFPYLEMKSQVRAKGIYHELFLNNIACGYALSLNCADTLKKYSHIFSDISSMFMDEFQSETGHYCTNEVEKFISLHTSVARGQGKMYRRVPVYMCGNPVTLLNPYYVALGISSKLQKSTHFLRGDGFVLEQGYSANAEKAQR
;
A
#
# COMPACT_ATOMS: atom_id res chain seq x y z
N MET A 1 18.43 22.08 -0.79
CA MET A 1 17.01 22.19 -1.18
C MET A 1 16.23 21.20 -0.34
N VAL A 2 15.45 21.67 0.62
CA VAL A 2 14.54 20.82 1.41
C VAL A 2 13.48 20.34 0.42
N SER A 3 13.34 19.02 0.28
CA SER A 3 12.33 18.42 -0.60
C SER A 3 10.95 18.96 -0.18
N MET A 4 10.23 19.58 -1.10
CA MET A 4 8.86 20.08 -0.88
C MET A 4 7.84 18.94 -0.73
N TYR A 5 8.26 17.71 -0.99
CA TYR A 5 7.40 16.53 -1.03
C TYR A 5 7.81 15.51 0.05
N TYR A 6 6.86 14.64 0.40
CA TYR A 6 7.09 13.54 1.32
C TYR A 6 8.28 12.67 0.87
N ASP A 7 9.14 12.34 1.82
CA ASP A 7 10.25 11.41 1.67
C ASP A 7 10.13 10.27 2.69
N GLY A 8 9.84 9.08 2.22
CA GLY A 8 9.68 7.87 3.04
C GLY A 8 10.98 7.18 3.42
N THR A 9 12.15 7.71 3.06
CA THR A 9 13.44 7.06 3.29
C THR A 9 13.64 6.75 4.78
N LYS A 10 13.28 7.66 5.67
CA LYS A 10 13.41 7.44 7.12
C LYS A 10 12.51 6.30 7.58
N LEU A 11 11.23 6.33 7.21
CA LEU A 11 10.28 5.25 7.54
C LEU A 11 10.79 3.89 7.07
N LEU A 12 11.24 3.81 5.82
CA LEU A 12 11.75 2.57 5.21
C LEU A 12 13.04 2.06 5.85
N SER A 13 13.81 2.92 6.54
CA SER A 13 15.04 2.55 7.24
C SER A 13 14.80 1.98 8.64
N LEU A 14 13.58 2.11 9.17
CA LEU A 14 13.28 1.67 10.53
C LEU A 14 13.10 0.15 10.59
N LYS A 15 13.57 -0.40 11.71
CA LYS A 15 13.26 -1.75 12.14
C LYS A 15 12.06 -1.74 13.09
N ASP A 16 11.38 -2.87 13.21
CA ASP A 16 10.33 -3.04 14.20
C ASP A 16 10.88 -3.01 15.64
N ILE A 17 10.03 -3.20 16.63
CA ILE A 17 10.43 -3.17 18.03
C ILE A 17 11.42 -4.29 18.40
N ASN A 18 11.44 -5.38 17.63
CA ASN A 18 12.31 -6.54 17.80
C ASN A 18 13.62 -6.43 16.99
N GLY A 19 13.83 -5.32 16.27
CA GLY A 19 14.99 -5.12 15.40
C GLY A 19 14.92 -5.85 14.06
N LEU A 20 13.74 -6.35 13.69
CA LEU A 20 13.49 -7.05 12.44
C LEU A 20 12.98 -6.10 11.34
N GLU A 21 13.05 -6.54 10.09
CA GLU A 21 12.39 -5.84 8.99
C GLU A 21 10.88 -5.88 9.19
N PRO A 22 10.19 -4.72 9.21
CA PRO A 22 8.75 -4.69 9.39
C PRO A 22 7.98 -5.37 8.23
N ASP A 23 6.86 -6.00 8.56
CA ASP A 23 5.89 -6.45 7.55
C ASP A 23 4.99 -5.31 7.07
N LEU A 24 4.69 -4.35 7.97
CA LEU A 24 3.85 -3.20 7.67
C LEU A 24 4.61 -1.88 7.86
N TYR A 25 4.46 -1.01 6.88
CA TYR A 25 4.93 0.37 6.92
C TYR A 25 3.72 1.29 6.77
N LEU A 26 3.32 1.97 7.85
CA LEU A 26 2.17 2.86 7.85
C LEU A 26 2.63 4.32 7.80
N CYS A 27 2.04 5.09 6.91
CA CYS A 27 2.34 6.50 6.74
C CYS A 27 1.05 7.33 6.76
N THR A 28 0.92 8.19 7.76
CA THR A 28 -0.17 9.15 7.83
C THR A 28 0.41 10.56 7.85
N THR A 29 0.08 11.32 6.83
CA THR A 29 0.37 12.76 6.75
C THR A 29 -0.88 13.46 6.27
N ASN A 30 -0.92 14.79 6.38
CA ASN A 30 -1.99 15.57 5.78
C ASN A 30 -2.05 15.35 4.25
N ARG A 31 -3.19 15.71 3.66
CA ARG A 31 -3.41 15.64 2.21
C ARG A 31 -2.31 16.39 1.44
N THR A 32 -2.12 16.03 0.18
CA THR A 32 -1.19 16.68 -0.75
C THR A 32 0.29 16.62 -0.37
N ALA A 33 0.66 15.88 0.69
CA ALA A 33 2.06 15.73 1.07
C ALA A 33 2.91 14.90 0.08
N GLY A 34 2.26 14.15 -0.82
CA GLY A 34 2.95 13.36 -1.85
C GLY A 34 3.32 11.93 -1.44
N LYS A 35 2.76 11.41 -0.33
CA LYS A 35 3.02 10.03 0.12
C LYS A 35 2.61 8.96 -0.90
N THR A 36 1.43 9.12 -1.50
CA THR A 36 0.95 8.21 -2.56
C THR A 36 1.90 8.21 -3.75
N THR A 37 2.32 9.38 -4.20
CA THR A 37 3.29 9.54 -5.28
C THR A 37 4.62 8.88 -4.94
N TYR A 38 5.11 9.05 -3.72
CA TYR A 38 6.36 8.45 -3.25
C TYR A 38 6.31 6.92 -3.34
N PHE A 39 5.30 6.29 -2.75
CA PHE A 39 5.21 4.84 -2.71
C PHE A 39 4.87 4.24 -4.07
N SER A 40 4.01 4.87 -4.85
CA SER A 40 3.73 4.45 -6.23
C SER A 40 4.98 4.46 -7.09
N ARG A 41 5.76 5.54 -7.02
CA ARG A 41 7.07 5.65 -7.70
C ARG A 41 8.05 4.57 -7.22
N LEU A 42 8.10 4.30 -5.92
CA LEU A 42 8.96 3.26 -5.34
C LEU A 42 8.68 1.89 -5.96
N LEU A 43 7.40 1.49 -6.04
CA LEU A 43 6.98 0.22 -6.61
C LEU A 43 7.35 0.09 -8.09
N VAL A 44 7.03 1.12 -8.89
CA VAL A 44 7.34 1.12 -10.31
C VAL A 44 8.86 1.11 -10.56
N ASN A 45 9.64 1.87 -9.79
CA ASN A 45 11.10 1.84 -9.87
C ASN A 45 11.69 0.46 -9.58
N ARG A 46 11.18 -0.22 -8.55
CA ARG A 46 11.63 -1.59 -8.23
C ARG A 46 11.31 -2.57 -9.35
N PHE A 47 10.14 -2.45 -9.96
CA PHE A 47 9.80 -3.28 -11.11
C PHE A 47 10.71 -2.96 -12.31
N VAL A 48 10.90 -1.70 -12.66
CA VAL A 48 11.76 -1.30 -13.80
C VAL A 48 13.19 -1.81 -13.60
N LYS A 49 13.75 -1.64 -12.41
CA LYS A 49 15.15 -1.98 -12.12
C LYS A 49 15.39 -3.46 -11.85
N ARG A 50 14.47 -4.14 -11.16
CA ARG A 50 14.68 -5.50 -10.62
C ARG A 50 13.59 -6.49 -10.96
N LYS A 51 12.58 -6.07 -11.73
CA LYS A 51 11.41 -6.89 -12.07
C LYS A 51 10.62 -7.39 -10.84
N GLU A 52 10.70 -6.67 -9.74
CA GLU A 52 9.91 -6.95 -8.55
C GLU A 52 8.46 -6.55 -8.78
N LYS A 53 7.58 -7.54 -8.88
CA LYS A 53 6.14 -7.30 -9.07
C LYS A 53 5.50 -6.80 -7.78
N PHE A 54 4.44 -6.01 -7.93
CA PHE A 54 3.70 -5.42 -6.82
C PHE A 54 2.22 -5.77 -6.84
N GLY A 55 1.59 -5.74 -5.67
CA GLY A 55 0.15 -5.88 -5.51
C GLY A 55 -0.45 -4.58 -4.99
N LEU A 56 -1.45 -4.06 -5.68
CA LEU A 56 -2.26 -2.94 -5.22
C LEU A 56 -3.49 -3.45 -4.50
N ILE A 57 -3.76 -2.94 -3.30
CA ILE A 57 -4.89 -3.36 -2.47
C ILE A 57 -5.94 -2.26 -2.46
N TYR A 58 -7.16 -2.63 -2.81
CA TYR A 58 -8.36 -1.81 -2.74
C TYR A 58 -9.40 -2.48 -1.83
N ARG A 59 -10.36 -1.72 -1.31
CA ARG A 59 -11.42 -2.31 -0.47
C ARG A 59 -12.42 -3.10 -1.28
N PHE A 60 -12.93 -2.50 -2.35
CA PHE A 60 -14.06 -3.03 -3.10
C PHE A 60 -13.70 -3.33 -4.54
N LYS A 61 -14.37 -4.34 -5.10
CA LYS A 61 -14.17 -4.78 -6.48
C LYS A 61 -14.35 -3.67 -7.51
N TYR A 62 -15.32 -2.77 -7.32
CA TYR A 62 -15.54 -1.66 -8.24
C TYR A 62 -14.40 -0.64 -8.32
N GLU A 63 -13.54 -0.61 -7.29
CA GLU A 63 -12.36 0.27 -7.29
C GLU A 63 -11.24 -0.24 -8.20
N LEU A 64 -11.31 -1.49 -8.67
CA LEU A 64 -10.32 -2.05 -9.60
C LEU A 64 -10.47 -1.50 -11.03
N ASP A 65 -11.55 -0.83 -11.33
CA ASP A 65 -11.73 -0.21 -12.63
C ASP A 65 -10.76 0.98 -12.81
N ASP A 66 -10.19 1.07 -14.00
CA ASP A 66 -9.35 2.19 -14.42
C ASP A 66 -8.08 2.41 -13.57
N ILE A 67 -7.42 1.34 -13.16
CA ILE A 67 -6.14 1.40 -12.43
C ILE A 67 -5.05 2.23 -13.14
N PRO A 68 -4.87 2.17 -14.49
CA PRO A 68 -3.89 3.01 -15.15
C PRO A 68 -4.06 4.50 -14.86
N ASN A 69 -5.28 5.02 -14.82
CA ASN A 69 -5.52 6.42 -14.48
C ASN A 69 -5.41 6.71 -12.98
N LYS A 70 -5.93 5.82 -12.14
CA LYS A 70 -5.93 6.02 -10.69
C LYS A 70 -4.54 5.92 -10.06
N PHE A 71 -3.75 4.94 -10.49
CA PHE A 71 -2.46 4.62 -9.88
C PHE A 71 -1.28 5.22 -10.64
N PHE A 72 -1.31 5.22 -11.96
CA PHE A 72 -0.11 5.44 -12.76
C PHE A 72 -0.04 6.80 -13.44
N LYS A 73 -1.16 7.44 -13.76
CA LYS A 73 -1.20 8.69 -14.54
C LYS A 73 -0.28 9.78 -14.02
N ASP A 74 -0.34 10.07 -12.72
CA ASP A 74 0.43 11.17 -12.13
C ASP A 74 1.93 10.87 -12.12
N ILE A 75 2.32 9.65 -11.73
CA ILE A 75 3.72 9.24 -11.73
C ILE A 75 4.28 9.00 -13.13
N ASN A 76 3.43 8.65 -14.08
CA ASN A 76 3.80 8.50 -15.49
C ASN A 76 4.32 9.82 -16.05
N SER A 77 3.55 10.89 -15.94
CA SER A 77 3.96 12.19 -16.46
C SER A 77 5.20 12.76 -15.79
N LEU A 78 5.37 12.50 -14.49
CA LEU A 78 6.45 13.07 -13.69
C LEU A 78 7.77 12.28 -13.79
N PHE A 79 7.70 10.95 -13.84
CA PHE A 79 8.87 10.09 -13.65
C PHE A 79 9.07 9.01 -14.70
N PHE A 80 8.00 8.60 -15.39
CA PHE A 80 8.02 7.46 -16.31
C PHE A 80 7.31 7.75 -17.63
N PRO A 81 7.62 8.87 -18.31
CA PRO A 81 6.88 9.28 -19.53
C PRO A 81 7.02 8.28 -20.68
N TYR A 82 8.01 7.39 -20.61
CA TYR A 82 8.28 6.34 -21.60
C TYR A 82 7.56 5.01 -21.31
N LEU A 83 6.83 4.91 -20.20
CA LEU A 83 6.09 3.71 -19.85
C LEU A 83 4.59 3.91 -20.11
N GLU A 84 3.93 2.83 -20.53
CA GLU A 84 2.48 2.75 -20.68
C GLU A 84 1.96 1.63 -19.75
N MET A 85 0.99 1.96 -18.89
CA MET A 85 0.33 0.95 -18.07
C MET A 85 -0.97 0.49 -18.72
N LYS A 86 -1.16 -0.83 -18.73
CA LYS A 86 -2.40 -1.50 -19.10
C LYS A 86 -2.88 -2.38 -17.96
N SER A 87 -4.19 -2.54 -17.85
CA SER A 87 -4.86 -3.42 -16.91
C SER A 87 -5.71 -4.42 -17.66
N GLN A 88 -5.61 -5.69 -17.25
CA GLN A 88 -6.46 -6.77 -17.80
C GLN A 88 -7.30 -7.38 -16.69
N VAL A 89 -8.60 -7.47 -16.93
CA VAL A 89 -9.56 -8.14 -16.06
C VAL A 89 -9.27 -9.65 -16.07
N ARG A 90 -9.15 -10.24 -14.88
CA ARG A 90 -8.93 -11.67 -14.70
C ARG A 90 -10.01 -12.27 -13.78
N ALA A 91 -10.24 -13.57 -13.93
CA ALA A 91 -11.18 -14.33 -13.10
C ALA A 91 -12.54 -13.64 -12.94
N LYS A 92 -13.15 -13.20 -14.02
CA LYS A 92 -14.45 -12.47 -14.04
C LYS A 92 -14.43 -11.21 -13.13
N GLY A 93 -13.30 -10.51 -13.09
CA GLY A 93 -13.15 -9.26 -12.34
C GLY A 93 -12.74 -9.43 -10.88
N ILE A 94 -12.38 -10.63 -10.44
CA ILE A 94 -11.91 -10.88 -9.07
C ILE A 94 -10.57 -10.19 -8.80
N TYR A 95 -9.71 -10.13 -9.81
CA TYR A 95 -8.49 -9.34 -9.78
C TYR A 95 -8.15 -8.80 -11.16
N HIS A 96 -7.27 -7.81 -11.22
CA HIS A 96 -6.72 -7.28 -12.46
C HIS A 96 -5.23 -7.55 -12.49
N GLU A 97 -4.72 -7.94 -13.65
CA GLU A 97 -3.29 -8.07 -13.93
C GLU A 97 -2.80 -6.79 -14.60
N LEU A 98 -1.69 -6.28 -14.13
CA LEU A 98 -1.13 -5.00 -14.57
C LEU A 98 0.11 -5.23 -15.43
N PHE A 99 0.25 -4.40 -16.46
CA PHE A 99 1.36 -4.46 -17.42
C PHE A 99 1.98 -3.08 -17.59
N LEU A 100 3.30 -3.05 -17.65
CA LEU A 100 4.07 -1.87 -18.08
C LEU A 100 4.79 -2.21 -19.37
N ASN A 101 4.51 -1.47 -20.45
CA ASN A 101 5.00 -1.74 -21.79
C ASN A 101 4.82 -3.22 -22.18
N ASN A 102 3.63 -3.76 -21.94
CA ASN A 102 3.23 -5.15 -22.20
C ASN A 102 3.98 -6.22 -21.38
N ILE A 103 4.73 -5.85 -20.34
CA ILE A 103 5.38 -6.78 -19.42
C ILE A 103 4.57 -6.79 -18.11
N ALA A 104 4.15 -7.98 -17.67
CA ALA A 104 3.41 -8.14 -16.42
C ALA A 104 4.19 -7.58 -15.23
N CYS A 105 3.62 -6.59 -14.54
CA CYS A 105 4.30 -5.87 -13.46
C CYS A 105 3.65 -6.05 -12.08
N GLY A 106 2.42 -6.55 -12.03
CA GLY A 106 1.74 -6.73 -10.76
C GLY A 106 0.25 -7.00 -10.92
N TYR A 107 -0.46 -6.82 -9.81
CA TYR A 107 -1.88 -7.11 -9.69
C TYR A 107 -2.61 -6.03 -8.89
N ALA A 108 -3.89 -5.85 -9.19
CA ALA A 108 -4.82 -5.09 -8.36
C ALA A 108 -5.82 -6.06 -7.73
N LEU A 109 -5.91 -6.03 -6.41
CA LEU A 109 -6.63 -6.97 -5.56
C LEU A 109 -7.65 -6.23 -4.68
N SER A 110 -8.78 -6.85 -4.41
CA SER A 110 -9.83 -6.28 -3.55
C SER A 110 -9.95 -7.06 -2.25
N LEU A 111 -9.95 -6.36 -1.11
CA LEU A 111 -10.18 -6.97 0.21
C LEU A 111 -11.52 -7.68 0.29
N ASN A 112 -12.55 -7.12 -0.33
CA ASN A 112 -13.89 -7.72 -0.31
C ASN A 112 -13.95 -9.07 -1.05
N CYS A 113 -12.97 -9.36 -1.90
CA CYS A 113 -12.81 -10.64 -2.60
C CYS A 113 -11.76 -11.56 -1.97
N ALA A 114 -11.27 -11.28 -0.77
CA ALA A 114 -10.17 -12.01 -0.13
C ALA A 114 -10.40 -13.53 -0.08
N ASP A 115 -11.61 -13.98 0.23
CA ASP A 115 -11.92 -15.42 0.29
C ASP A 115 -11.86 -16.10 -1.09
N THR A 116 -12.29 -15.42 -2.14
CA THR A 116 -12.18 -15.92 -3.51
C THR A 116 -10.73 -15.86 -4.00
N LEU A 117 -9.97 -14.82 -3.63
CA LEU A 117 -8.56 -14.67 -4.00
C LEU A 117 -7.66 -15.79 -3.46
N LYS A 118 -8.02 -16.42 -2.35
CA LYS A 118 -7.30 -17.61 -1.83
C LYS A 118 -7.16 -18.72 -2.87
N LYS A 119 -8.15 -18.89 -3.74
CA LYS A 119 -8.13 -19.90 -4.80
C LYS A 119 -7.09 -19.62 -5.89
N TYR A 120 -6.64 -18.37 -5.99
CA TYR A 120 -5.67 -17.89 -6.97
C TYR A 120 -4.31 -17.58 -6.34
N SER A 121 -4.07 -17.99 -5.09
CA SER A 121 -2.85 -17.67 -4.34
C SER A 121 -1.55 -18.06 -5.08
N HIS A 122 -1.58 -19.13 -5.86
CA HIS A 122 -0.44 -19.55 -6.68
C HIS A 122 -0.05 -18.52 -7.76
N ILE A 123 -0.99 -17.71 -8.24
CA ILE A 123 -0.74 -16.66 -9.23
C ILE A 123 0.04 -15.50 -8.60
N PHE A 124 -0.22 -15.21 -7.33
CA PHE A 124 0.34 -14.06 -6.61
C PHE A 124 1.67 -14.34 -5.91
N SER A 125 2.24 -15.54 -6.12
CA SER A 125 3.48 -15.98 -5.49
C SER A 125 4.71 -15.16 -5.89
N ASP A 126 4.63 -14.36 -6.94
CA ASP A 126 5.68 -13.49 -7.45
C ASP A 126 5.55 -12.01 -7.02
N ILE A 127 4.54 -11.68 -6.23
CA ILE A 127 4.42 -10.34 -5.63
C ILE A 127 5.53 -10.14 -4.59
N SER A 128 6.33 -9.09 -4.74
CA SER A 128 7.44 -8.76 -3.84
C SER A 128 7.05 -7.79 -2.73
N SER A 129 6.07 -6.93 -2.99
CA SER A 129 5.53 -5.96 -2.03
C SER A 129 4.10 -5.56 -2.42
N MET A 130 3.36 -5.03 -1.45
CA MET A 130 1.99 -4.58 -1.65
C MET A 130 1.83 -3.13 -1.22
N PHE A 131 0.84 -2.47 -1.77
CA PHE A 131 0.52 -1.08 -1.46
C PHE A 131 -0.99 -0.90 -1.28
N MET A 132 -1.37 -0.26 -0.19
CA MET A 132 -2.74 0.15 0.10
C MET A 132 -2.78 1.64 0.35
N ASP A 133 -3.34 2.38 -0.58
CA ASP A 133 -3.63 3.80 -0.37
C ASP A 133 -4.96 3.96 0.37
N GLU A 134 -5.05 5.02 1.17
CA GLU A 134 -6.25 5.33 1.96
C GLU A 134 -6.70 4.19 2.90
N PHE A 135 -5.76 3.58 3.65
CA PHE A 135 -6.12 2.55 4.62
C PHE A 135 -7.06 3.06 5.73
N GLN A 136 -7.02 4.36 6.03
CA GLN A 136 -8.06 5.04 6.79
C GLN A 136 -9.10 5.60 5.83
N SER A 137 -10.33 5.10 5.94
CA SER A 137 -11.45 5.63 5.16
C SER A 137 -11.87 7.00 5.68
N GLU A 138 -11.90 7.99 4.81
CA GLU A 138 -12.35 9.34 5.18
C GLU A 138 -13.86 9.41 5.47
N THR A 139 -14.62 8.48 4.92
CA THR A 139 -16.09 8.37 5.08
C THR A 139 -16.49 7.35 6.14
N GLY A 140 -15.53 6.64 6.75
CA GLY A 140 -15.81 5.55 7.67
C GLY A 140 -16.32 4.27 7.00
N HIS A 141 -16.24 4.19 5.67
CA HIS A 141 -16.72 3.04 4.91
C HIS A 141 -15.61 2.00 4.76
N TYR A 142 -15.70 0.95 5.54
CA TYR A 142 -14.78 -0.20 5.55
C TYR A 142 -15.50 -1.47 5.08
N CYS A 143 -14.73 -2.47 4.63
CA CYS A 143 -15.26 -3.81 4.44
C CYS A 143 -15.68 -4.42 5.78
N THR A 144 -16.72 -5.24 5.78
CA THR A 144 -17.00 -6.09 6.94
C THR A 144 -15.79 -6.96 7.24
N ASN A 145 -15.33 -6.97 8.51
CA ASN A 145 -14.13 -7.68 8.94
C ASN A 145 -12.88 -7.34 8.10
N GLU A 146 -12.67 -6.06 7.85
CA GLU A 146 -11.63 -5.59 6.92
C GLU A 146 -10.23 -6.06 7.30
N VAL A 147 -9.87 -5.99 8.58
CA VAL A 147 -8.53 -6.40 9.04
C VAL A 147 -8.31 -7.89 8.86
N GLU A 148 -9.31 -8.72 9.15
CA GLU A 148 -9.24 -10.17 8.94
C GLU A 148 -9.09 -10.50 7.45
N LYS A 149 -9.80 -9.80 6.58
CA LYS A 149 -9.67 -9.93 5.13
C LYS A 149 -8.29 -9.50 4.67
N PHE A 150 -7.76 -8.41 5.22
CA PHE A 150 -6.40 -7.96 4.92
C PHE A 150 -5.36 -9.01 5.30
N ILE A 151 -5.43 -9.55 6.52
CA ILE A 151 -4.52 -10.61 6.98
C ILE A 151 -4.64 -11.86 6.09
N SER A 152 -5.86 -12.25 5.74
CA SER A 152 -6.12 -13.39 4.86
C SER A 152 -5.54 -13.20 3.47
N LEU A 153 -5.69 -12.02 2.88
CA LEU A 153 -5.13 -11.67 1.58
C LEU A 153 -3.60 -11.68 1.63
N HIS A 154 -3.02 -11.01 2.61
CA HIS A 154 -1.56 -10.98 2.80
C HIS A 154 -0.97 -12.38 2.99
N THR A 155 -1.58 -13.19 3.83
CA THR A 155 -1.15 -14.58 4.05
C THR A 155 -1.22 -15.39 2.76
N SER A 156 -2.25 -15.22 1.96
CA SER A 156 -2.40 -15.92 0.68
C SER A 156 -1.29 -15.55 -0.31
N VAL A 157 -0.90 -14.28 -0.35
CA VAL A 157 0.21 -13.79 -1.18
C VAL A 157 1.56 -14.26 -0.63
N ALA A 158 1.77 -14.18 0.67
CA ALA A 158 3.05 -14.48 1.32
C ALA A 158 3.41 -15.97 1.37
N ARG A 159 2.43 -16.86 1.28
CA ARG A 159 2.69 -18.32 1.25
C ARG A 159 3.53 -18.78 0.06
N GLY A 160 3.42 -18.10 -1.07
CA GLY A 160 4.14 -18.51 -2.28
C GLY A 160 3.74 -19.91 -2.76
N GLN A 161 4.62 -20.52 -3.56
CA GLN A 161 4.52 -21.92 -3.95
C GLN A 161 5.31 -22.78 -2.96
N GLY A 162 4.62 -23.39 -2.00
CA GLY A 162 5.23 -24.30 -1.05
C GLY A 162 4.91 -23.96 0.42
N LYS A 163 5.65 -24.59 1.33
CA LYS A 163 5.41 -24.48 2.77
C LYS A 163 6.14 -23.31 3.45
N MET A 164 7.01 -22.60 2.74
CA MET A 164 7.79 -21.51 3.33
C MET A 164 7.07 -20.18 3.18
N TYR A 165 6.83 -19.53 4.33
CA TYR A 165 6.40 -18.14 4.38
C TYR A 165 7.53 -17.24 3.87
N ARG A 166 7.19 -16.32 2.95
CA ARG A 166 8.11 -15.31 2.46
C ARG A 166 7.67 -13.94 2.94
N ARG A 167 8.61 -13.05 3.16
CA ARG A 167 8.30 -11.67 3.53
C ARG A 167 7.77 -10.91 2.31
N VAL A 168 6.57 -10.34 2.44
CA VAL A 168 5.95 -9.44 1.48
C VAL A 168 5.53 -8.17 2.23
N PRO A 169 6.38 -7.14 2.27
CA PRO A 169 6.06 -5.92 3.01
C PRO A 169 4.87 -5.20 2.37
N VAL A 170 4.05 -4.58 3.22
CA VAL A 170 2.91 -3.78 2.81
C VAL A 170 3.14 -2.32 3.20
N TYR A 171 3.04 -1.43 2.23
CA TYR A 171 3.04 0.02 2.43
C TYR A 171 1.60 0.50 2.50
N MET A 172 1.24 1.19 3.58
CA MET A 172 -0.11 1.68 3.84
C MET A 172 -0.08 3.18 4.03
N CYS A 173 -0.73 3.91 3.16
CA CYS A 173 -0.84 5.36 3.23
C CYS A 173 -2.25 5.78 3.60
N GLY A 174 -2.37 6.87 4.32
CA GLY A 174 -3.66 7.44 4.69
C GLY A 174 -3.54 8.89 5.15
N ASN A 175 -4.65 9.60 5.12
CA ASN A 175 -4.76 10.87 5.82
C ASN A 175 -5.11 10.62 7.29
N PRO A 176 -4.71 11.47 8.22
CA PRO A 176 -5.09 11.32 9.62
C PRO A 176 -6.58 11.65 9.78
N VAL A 177 -7.41 10.63 9.92
CA VAL A 177 -8.87 10.77 10.08
C VAL A 177 -9.27 10.54 11.53
N THR A 178 -8.95 9.37 12.07
CA THR A 178 -9.28 9.01 13.44
C THR A 178 -8.29 7.99 14.01
N LEU A 179 -8.07 8.05 15.33
CA LEU A 179 -7.29 7.03 16.03
C LEU A 179 -8.06 5.71 16.24
N LEU A 180 -9.36 5.71 16.01
CA LEU A 180 -10.22 4.53 16.19
C LEU A 180 -10.49 3.79 14.87
N ASN A 181 -9.60 3.88 13.89
CA ASN A 181 -9.72 3.10 12.68
C ASN A 181 -9.40 1.61 12.94
N PRO A 182 -9.93 0.68 12.13
CA PRO A 182 -9.77 -0.76 12.35
C PRO A 182 -8.32 -1.23 12.46
N TYR A 183 -7.41 -0.65 11.70
CA TYR A 183 -6.00 -1.05 11.69
C TYR A 183 -5.28 -0.64 12.96
N TYR A 184 -5.49 0.58 13.45
CA TYR A 184 -4.90 1.03 14.71
C TYR A 184 -5.44 0.28 15.92
N VAL A 185 -6.73 -0.06 15.90
CA VAL A 185 -7.33 -0.90 16.94
C VAL A 185 -6.68 -2.28 16.93
N ALA A 186 -6.56 -2.92 15.77
CA ALA A 186 -5.95 -4.24 15.63
C ALA A 186 -4.47 -4.26 16.04
N LEU A 187 -3.72 -3.18 15.75
CA LEU A 187 -2.31 -3.04 16.15
C LEU A 187 -2.13 -2.60 17.62
N GLY A 188 -3.22 -2.27 18.30
CA GLY A 188 -3.19 -1.83 19.71
C GLY A 188 -2.49 -0.48 19.93
N ILE A 189 -2.51 0.39 18.95
CA ILE A 189 -1.77 1.67 18.98
C ILE A 189 -2.64 2.90 19.15
N SER A 190 -3.97 2.77 19.11
CA SER A 190 -4.90 3.91 19.22
C SER A 190 -4.65 4.79 20.45
N SER A 191 -4.30 4.19 21.59
CA SER A 191 -3.99 4.90 22.84
C SER A 191 -2.53 5.36 22.95
N LYS A 192 -1.65 4.89 22.07
CA LYS A 192 -0.20 5.19 22.11
C LYS A 192 0.17 6.38 21.21
N LEU A 193 -0.66 6.72 20.24
CA LEU A 193 -0.41 7.81 19.31
C LEU A 193 -0.82 9.15 19.95
N GLN A 194 0.12 10.08 19.96
CA GLN A 194 -0.09 11.48 20.38
C GLN A 194 0.21 12.41 19.21
N LYS A 195 -0.26 13.65 19.27
CA LYS A 195 0.04 14.65 18.23
C LYS A 195 1.54 14.86 18.02
N SER A 196 2.33 14.69 19.07
CA SER A 196 3.80 14.82 19.04
C SER A 196 4.52 13.56 18.55
N THR A 197 3.82 12.42 18.42
CA THR A 197 4.43 11.17 17.95
C THR A 197 4.72 11.28 16.46
N HIS A 198 6.00 11.27 16.09
CA HIS A 198 6.40 11.29 14.69
C HIS A 198 6.60 9.87 14.15
N PHE A 199 7.32 9.03 14.89
CA PHE A 199 7.52 7.63 14.54
C PHE A 199 7.11 6.72 15.69
N LEU A 200 6.45 5.63 15.38
CA LEU A 200 6.09 4.56 16.32
C LEU A 200 6.54 3.22 15.75
N ARG A 201 7.13 2.38 16.59
CA ARG A 201 7.55 1.02 16.26
C ARG A 201 6.74 0.04 17.08
N GLY A 202 6.30 -1.03 16.46
CA GLY A 202 5.64 -2.13 17.14
C GLY A 202 6.14 -3.47 16.63
N ASP A 203 5.51 -4.54 17.02
CA ASP A 203 5.82 -5.89 16.55
C ASP A 203 5.35 -6.07 15.11
N GLY A 204 6.30 -6.23 14.19
CA GLY A 204 6.06 -6.39 12.77
C GLY A 204 5.66 -5.11 12.02
N PHE A 205 5.62 -3.93 12.66
CA PHE A 205 5.25 -2.70 11.98
C PHE A 205 6.06 -1.47 12.43
N VAL A 206 6.10 -0.49 11.55
CA VAL A 206 6.55 0.88 11.82
C VAL A 206 5.52 1.87 11.28
N LEU A 207 5.33 2.97 11.98
CA LEU A 207 4.40 4.02 11.61
C LEU A 207 5.09 5.38 11.65
N GLU A 208 4.86 6.16 10.61
CA GLU A 208 5.18 7.59 10.57
C GLU A 208 3.89 8.39 10.59
N GLN A 209 3.79 9.28 11.58
CA GLN A 209 2.75 10.28 11.66
C GLN A 209 3.40 11.64 11.40
N GLY A 210 3.06 12.27 10.28
CA GLY A 210 3.70 13.50 9.85
C GLY A 210 2.71 14.63 9.61
N TYR A 211 3.22 15.87 9.75
CA TYR A 211 2.55 17.09 9.38
C TYR A 211 3.45 17.86 8.41
N SER A 212 2.92 18.18 7.24
CA SER A 212 3.63 19.01 6.26
C SER A 212 3.03 20.41 6.22
N ALA A 213 3.79 21.38 6.72
CA ALA A 213 3.38 22.78 6.69
C ALA A 213 3.15 23.33 5.26
N ASN A 214 3.82 22.74 4.26
CA ASN A 214 3.64 23.13 2.87
C ASN A 214 2.33 22.59 2.28
N ALA A 215 1.87 21.43 2.72
CA ALA A 215 0.58 20.88 2.33
C ALA A 215 -0.58 21.68 2.93
N GLU A 216 -0.43 22.26 4.13
CA GLU A 216 -1.42 23.15 4.71
C GLU A 216 -1.59 24.44 3.90
N LYS A 217 -0.49 25.03 3.42
CA LYS A 217 -0.54 26.22 2.56
C LYS A 217 -1.24 25.99 1.23
N ALA A 218 -1.16 24.76 0.69
CA ALA A 218 -1.82 24.38 -0.56
C ALA A 218 -3.34 24.16 -0.38
N GLN A 219 -3.82 24.01 0.86
CA GLN A 219 -5.24 23.80 1.19
C GLN A 219 -5.98 25.10 1.57
N ARG A 220 -5.27 26.20 1.74
CA ARG A 220 -5.81 27.55 1.97
C ARG A 220 -5.90 28.34 0.67
#